data_b6c6aa6aaac726f2508dce8ee8c06a77
#
_entry.id   b6c6aa6aaac726f2508dce8ee8c06a77
#
_cell.length_a   1.000
_cell.length_b   1.000
_cell.length_c   1.000
_cell.angle_alpha   90.00
_cell.angle_beta   90.00
_cell.angle_gamma   90.00
#
_symmetry.space_group_name_H-M   'P 1'
#
loop_
_entity.id
_entity.type
_entity.pdbx_description
1 polymer ?
#
loop_
_entity_poly.entity_id
_entity_poly.type
_entity_poly.pdbx_seq_one_letter_code
_entity_poly.pdbx_strand_id
1 'polypeptide(L)'
;RSSDLLARRIKPFFEAQGIAADDDTLLKIAPIIQERLQGLDDAPALAGFFFKPSVQPDINELVVKDLTPAASAELGRKILEILQSLPDMRVETAEPPLRELVEQSGLKAGQVFGLMRIAITGQRVSPPLFESMEIIGKEKVIERMQRAVELLESLE
;
A
#
# COMPACT_ATOMS: atom_id res chain seq x y z
N ARG A 1 1.79 -24.05 -12.19
CA ARG A 1 2.12 -23.59 -10.83
C ARG A 1 0.88 -23.21 -10.05
N SER A 2 0.93 -23.35 -8.72
CA SER A 2 -0.20 -23.01 -7.87
C SER A 2 -0.56 -21.51 -7.94
N SER A 3 0.44 -20.63 -8.10
CA SER A 3 0.19 -19.18 -8.25
C SER A 3 -0.52 -18.84 -9.55
N ASP A 4 -0.16 -19.52 -10.63
CA ASP A 4 -0.82 -19.31 -11.93
C ASP A 4 -2.28 -19.77 -11.87
N LEU A 5 -2.54 -20.88 -11.20
CA LEU A 5 -3.89 -21.39 -11.01
C LEU A 5 -4.71 -20.44 -10.14
N LEU A 6 -4.11 -19.94 -9.05
CA LEU A 6 -4.78 -18.97 -8.17
C LEU A 6 -5.13 -17.70 -8.94
N ALA A 7 -4.20 -17.17 -9.72
CA ALA A 7 -4.44 -15.97 -10.52
C ALA A 7 -5.67 -16.15 -11.43
N ARG A 8 -5.78 -17.28 -12.10
CA ARG A 8 -6.94 -17.56 -12.96
C ARG A 8 -8.24 -17.71 -12.18
N ARG A 9 -8.17 -18.31 -10.99
CA ARG A 9 -9.37 -18.57 -10.19
C ARG A 9 -9.92 -17.31 -9.53
N ILE A 10 -9.06 -16.35 -9.18
CA ILE A 10 -9.54 -15.11 -8.53
C ILE A 10 -10.02 -14.08 -9.53
N LYS A 11 -9.61 -14.15 -10.78
CA LYS A 11 -9.97 -13.16 -11.81
C LYS A 11 -11.48 -12.93 -11.93
N PRO A 12 -12.33 -13.98 -11.99
CA PRO A 12 -13.77 -13.77 -12.09
C PRO A 12 -14.37 -13.00 -10.93
N PHE A 13 -13.80 -13.11 -9.74
CA PHE A 13 -14.30 -12.39 -8.56
C PHE A 13 -14.02 -10.89 -8.66
N PHE A 14 -12.90 -10.50 -9.26
CA PHE A 14 -12.63 -9.09 -9.56
C PHE A 14 -13.60 -8.58 -10.62
N GLU A 15 -13.78 -9.33 -11.69
CA GLU A 15 -14.67 -8.94 -12.78
C GLU A 15 -16.12 -8.81 -12.33
N ALA A 16 -16.55 -9.68 -11.41
CA ALA A 16 -17.91 -9.62 -10.84
C ALA A 16 -18.16 -8.31 -10.10
N GLN A 17 -17.12 -7.64 -9.62
CA GLN A 17 -17.23 -6.35 -8.96
C GLN A 17 -16.88 -5.17 -9.88
N GLY A 18 -16.79 -5.43 -11.18
CA GLY A 18 -16.48 -4.38 -12.14
C GLY A 18 -15.04 -3.93 -12.15
N ILE A 19 -14.13 -4.75 -11.57
CA ILE A 19 -12.71 -4.44 -11.52
C ILE A 19 -12.00 -5.12 -12.69
N ALA A 20 -11.40 -4.33 -13.57
CA ALA A 20 -10.59 -4.86 -14.67
C ALA A 20 -9.24 -5.30 -14.12
N ALA A 21 -9.05 -6.62 -14.01
CA ALA A 21 -7.84 -7.20 -13.44
C ALA A 21 -7.02 -7.84 -14.55
N ASP A 22 -5.90 -7.21 -14.90
CA ASP A 22 -5.01 -7.72 -15.94
C ASP A 22 -4.24 -8.95 -15.45
N ASP A 23 -3.94 -9.85 -16.38
CA ASP A 23 -3.31 -11.13 -16.06
C ASP A 23 -1.91 -10.96 -15.45
N ASP A 24 -1.13 -10.02 -15.96
CA ASP A 24 0.24 -9.81 -15.45
C ASP A 24 0.22 -9.41 -13.97
N THR A 25 -0.65 -8.50 -13.59
CA THR A 25 -0.78 -8.08 -12.19
C THR A 25 -1.31 -9.21 -11.32
N LEU A 26 -2.30 -9.95 -11.82
CA LEU A 26 -2.83 -11.11 -11.08
C LEU A 26 -1.74 -12.14 -10.79
N LEU A 27 -0.86 -12.41 -11.75
CA LEU A 27 0.26 -13.33 -11.55
C LEU A 27 1.24 -12.82 -10.49
N LYS A 28 1.44 -11.52 -10.41
CA LYS A 28 2.34 -10.91 -9.43
C LYS A 28 1.74 -10.93 -8.03
N ILE A 29 0.43 -10.67 -7.90
CA ILE A 29 -0.20 -10.60 -6.58
C ILE A 29 -0.55 -11.96 -5.99
N ALA A 30 -0.77 -12.99 -6.82
CA ALA A 30 -1.18 -14.31 -6.34
C ALA A 30 -0.25 -14.85 -5.24
N PRO A 31 1.09 -14.83 -5.39
CA PRO A 31 1.96 -15.35 -4.34
C PRO A 31 1.88 -14.58 -3.03
N ILE A 32 1.59 -13.28 -3.05
CA ILE A 32 1.60 -12.47 -1.84
C ILE A 32 0.25 -12.42 -1.14
N ILE A 33 -0.83 -12.89 -1.79
CA ILE A 33 -2.16 -12.92 -1.17
C ILE A 33 -2.60 -14.33 -0.77
N GLN A 34 -1.96 -15.35 -1.31
CA GLN A 34 -2.39 -16.75 -1.19
C GLN A 34 -2.69 -17.16 0.26
N GLU A 35 -1.79 -16.86 1.18
CA GLU A 35 -1.92 -17.26 2.57
C GLU A 35 -2.95 -16.45 3.34
N ARG A 36 -3.35 -15.30 2.81
CA ARG A 36 -4.29 -14.39 3.47
C ARG A 36 -5.73 -14.59 3.03
N LEU A 37 -5.95 -15.36 1.98
CA LEU A 37 -7.31 -15.64 1.48
C LEU A 37 -7.96 -16.73 2.31
N GLN A 38 -9.15 -16.46 2.83
CA GLN A 38 -10.00 -17.49 3.42
C GLN A 38 -10.87 -18.16 2.35
N GLY A 39 -11.29 -17.36 1.37
CA GLY A 39 -12.00 -17.83 0.19
C GLY A 39 -11.59 -17.01 -1.01
N LEU A 40 -11.82 -17.52 -2.22
CA LEU A 40 -11.44 -16.81 -3.45
C LEU A 40 -12.19 -15.49 -3.60
N ASP A 41 -13.39 -15.40 -3.05
CA ASP A 41 -14.22 -14.19 -3.08
C ASP A 41 -13.68 -13.07 -2.18
N ASP A 42 -12.71 -13.35 -1.30
CA ASP A 42 -12.05 -12.34 -0.49
C ASP A 42 -11.04 -11.51 -1.31
N ALA A 43 -10.61 -12.01 -2.47
CA ALA A 43 -9.53 -11.40 -3.24
C ALA A 43 -9.80 -9.93 -3.62
N PRO A 44 -10.99 -9.55 -4.09
CA PRO A 44 -11.23 -8.14 -4.44
C PRO A 44 -11.12 -7.18 -3.26
N ALA A 45 -11.62 -7.56 -2.09
CA ALA A 45 -11.50 -6.71 -0.89
C ALA A 45 -10.05 -6.58 -0.44
N LEU A 46 -9.29 -7.68 -0.51
CA LEU A 46 -7.89 -7.68 -0.07
C LEU A 46 -6.98 -6.96 -1.05
N ALA A 47 -7.19 -7.12 -2.35
CA ALA A 47 -6.21 -6.75 -3.37
C ALA A 47 -6.77 -5.88 -4.51
N GLY A 48 -7.99 -5.38 -4.39
CA GLY A 48 -8.58 -4.54 -5.44
C GLY A 48 -7.79 -3.26 -5.72
N PHE A 49 -7.11 -2.73 -4.70
CA PHE A 49 -6.34 -1.49 -4.83
C PHE A 49 -5.22 -1.56 -5.88
N PHE A 50 -4.73 -2.75 -6.21
CA PHE A 50 -3.70 -2.91 -7.26
C PHE A 50 -4.21 -2.49 -8.64
N PHE A 51 -5.52 -2.56 -8.86
CA PHE A 51 -6.14 -2.35 -10.18
C PHE A 51 -6.81 -0.99 -10.31
N LYS A 52 -6.75 -0.17 -9.26
CA LYS A 52 -7.40 1.14 -9.25
C LYS A 52 -6.38 2.22 -9.59
N PRO A 53 -6.80 3.28 -10.31
CA PRO A 53 -5.88 4.41 -10.58
C PRO A 53 -5.53 5.16 -9.30
N SER A 54 -6.43 5.20 -8.31
CA SER A 54 -6.21 5.85 -7.02
C SER A 54 -6.96 5.10 -5.94
N VAL A 55 -6.61 5.38 -4.69
CA VAL A 55 -7.31 4.85 -3.52
C VAL A 55 -7.91 6.01 -2.73
N GLN A 56 -8.93 5.70 -1.93
CA GLN A 56 -9.64 6.68 -1.11
C GLN A 56 -9.45 6.33 0.36
N PRO A 57 -8.30 6.70 0.95
CA PRO A 57 -8.06 6.37 2.35
C PRO A 57 -9.00 7.17 3.25
N ASP A 58 -9.40 6.55 4.36
CA ASP A 58 -10.14 7.26 5.40
C ASP A 58 -9.18 8.26 6.06
N ILE A 59 -9.52 9.55 6.00
CA ILE A 59 -8.67 10.61 6.54
C ILE A 59 -8.38 10.40 8.02
N ASN A 60 -9.35 9.86 8.78
CA ASN A 60 -9.16 9.59 10.21
C ASN A 60 -8.15 8.47 10.44
N GLU A 61 -8.05 7.51 9.53
CA GLU A 61 -7.08 6.43 9.63
C GLU A 61 -5.67 6.89 9.24
N LEU A 62 -5.55 7.98 8.50
CA LEU A 62 -4.25 8.56 8.16
C LEU A 62 -3.59 9.24 9.36
N VAL A 63 -4.38 9.69 10.34
CA VAL A 63 -3.81 10.23 11.58
C VAL A 63 -3.19 9.10 12.35
N VAL A 64 -1.88 9.15 12.51
CA VAL A 64 -1.11 8.05 13.11
C VAL A 64 -1.44 7.96 14.60
N LYS A 65 -1.54 6.73 15.10
CA LYS A 65 -1.81 6.49 16.52
C LYS A 65 -0.78 7.22 17.38
N ASP A 66 -1.28 7.92 18.38
CA ASP A 66 -0.48 8.70 19.34
C ASP A 66 0.21 9.92 18.74
N LEU A 67 -0.13 10.30 17.51
CA LEU A 67 0.35 11.52 16.88
C LEU A 67 -0.82 12.46 16.54
N THR A 68 -0.51 13.75 16.45
CA THR A 68 -1.45 14.76 15.98
C THR A 68 -1.56 14.67 14.45
N PRO A 69 -2.58 15.29 13.83
CA PRO A 69 -2.62 15.42 12.37
C PRO A 69 -1.37 16.11 11.81
N ALA A 70 -0.89 17.18 12.47
CA ALA A 70 0.31 17.89 12.04
C ALA A 70 1.56 16.99 12.08
N ALA A 71 1.73 16.23 13.15
CA ALA A 71 2.87 15.30 13.27
C ALA A 71 2.76 14.15 12.25
N SER A 72 1.54 13.70 11.99
CA SER A 72 1.29 12.67 10.96
C SER A 72 1.64 13.20 9.57
N ALA A 73 1.27 14.44 9.25
CA ALA A 73 1.61 15.07 7.99
C ALA A 73 3.12 15.21 7.83
N GLU A 74 3.82 15.60 8.90
CA GLU A 74 5.28 15.71 8.88
C GLU A 74 5.94 14.36 8.61
N LEU A 75 5.46 13.31 9.28
CA LEU A 75 5.93 11.94 9.03
C LEU A 75 5.68 11.56 7.57
N GLY A 76 4.50 11.85 7.05
CA GLY A 76 4.16 11.57 5.66
C GLY A 76 5.09 12.28 4.69
N ARG A 77 5.45 13.54 4.96
CA ARG A 77 6.40 14.29 4.12
C ARG A 77 7.80 13.66 4.12
N LYS A 78 8.26 13.17 5.27
CA LYS A 78 9.54 12.48 5.38
C LYS A 78 9.54 11.17 4.58
N ILE A 79 8.46 10.41 4.69
CA ILE A 79 8.28 9.19 3.90
C ILE A 79 8.30 9.52 2.42
N LEU A 80 7.54 10.53 2.01
CA LEU A 80 7.43 10.95 0.62
C LEU A 80 8.80 11.36 0.05
N GLU A 81 9.58 12.12 0.82
CA GLU A 81 10.92 12.54 0.42
C GLU A 81 11.82 11.34 0.16
N ILE A 82 11.79 10.34 1.03
CA ILE A 82 12.56 9.11 0.84
C ILE A 82 12.12 8.39 -0.43
N LEU A 83 10.81 8.19 -0.61
CA LEU A 83 10.28 7.49 -1.77
C LEU A 83 10.66 8.18 -3.08
N GLN A 84 10.61 9.51 -3.10
CA GLN A 84 10.98 10.29 -4.28
C GLN A 84 12.45 10.16 -4.64
N SER A 85 13.31 9.91 -3.66
CA SER A 85 14.76 9.78 -3.87
C SER A 85 15.19 8.41 -4.36
N LEU A 86 14.30 7.42 -4.30
CA LEU A 86 14.65 6.04 -4.67
C LEU A 86 14.73 5.87 -6.20
N PRO A 87 15.69 5.06 -6.69
CA PRO A 87 15.77 4.80 -8.13
C PRO A 87 14.65 3.91 -8.66
N ASP A 88 14.09 3.07 -7.79
CA ASP A 88 13.00 2.16 -8.12
C ASP A 88 12.23 1.82 -6.85
N MET A 89 11.19 0.98 -6.96
CA MET A 89 10.33 0.60 -5.83
C MET A 89 10.47 -0.89 -5.48
N ARG A 90 11.61 -1.50 -5.81
CA ARG A 90 11.84 -2.89 -5.39
C ARG A 90 11.97 -2.96 -3.88
N VAL A 91 11.58 -4.09 -3.32
CA VAL A 91 11.63 -4.31 -1.86
C VAL A 91 13.02 -4.01 -1.31
N GLU A 92 14.07 -4.55 -1.94
CA GLU A 92 15.46 -4.36 -1.48
C GLU A 92 15.93 -2.89 -1.59
N THR A 93 15.28 -2.08 -2.40
CA THR A 93 15.58 -0.66 -2.54
C THR A 93 14.82 0.20 -1.54
N ALA A 94 13.54 -0.10 -1.36
CA ALA A 94 12.63 0.74 -0.57
C ALA A 94 12.65 0.45 0.93
N GLU A 95 12.73 -0.82 1.30
CA GLU A 95 12.58 -1.20 2.70
C GLU A 95 13.70 -0.66 3.61
N PRO A 96 15.00 -0.76 3.27
CA PRO A 96 16.05 -0.33 4.19
C PRO A 96 15.98 1.15 4.60
N PRO A 97 15.82 2.11 3.68
CA PRO A 97 15.76 3.53 4.10
C PRO A 97 14.51 3.85 4.92
N LEU A 98 13.41 3.14 4.72
CA LEU A 98 12.20 3.37 5.52
C LEU A 98 12.33 2.74 6.90
N ARG A 99 13.02 1.63 7.05
CA ARG A 99 13.34 1.08 8.37
C ARG A 99 14.30 1.99 9.11
N GLU A 100 15.24 2.61 8.41
CA GLU A 100 16.13 3.62 9.01
C GLU A 100 15.32 4.81 9.53
N LEU A 101 14.31 5.25 8.79
CA LEU A 101 13.41 6.31 9.26
C LEU A 101 12.72 5.93 10.56
N VAL A 102 12.26 4.67 10.69
CA VAL A 102 11.65 4.18 11.92
C VAL A 102 12.63 4.38 13.10
N GLU A 103 13.86 3.96 12.94
CA GLU A 103 14.87 4.08 13.99
C GLU A 103 15.19 5.53 14.34
N GLN A 104 15.37 6.37 13.31
CA GLN A 104 15.72 7.78 13.53
C GLN A 104 14.58 8.58 14.13
N SER A 105 13.34 8.25 13.81
CA SER A 105 12.18 8.99 14.29
C SER A 105 11.83 8.69 15.75
N GLY A 106 12.29 7.58 16.28
CA GLY A 106 11.88 7.10 17.60
C GLY A 106 10.47 6.53 17.64
N LEU A 107 9.80 6.47 16.48
CA LEU A 107 8.45 5.90 16.36
C LEU A 107 8.53 4.38 16.22
N LYS A 108 7.40 3.72 16.41
CA LYS A 108 7.29 2.28 16.19
C LYS A 108 7.12 2.01 14.70
N ALA A 109 7.61 0.85 14.27
CA ALA A 109 7.43 0.41 12.87
C ALA A 109 5.95 0.43 12.46
N GLY A 110 5.06 -0.01 13.35
CA GLY A 110 3.62 0.00 13.10
C GLY A 110 3.05 1.39 12.83
N GLN A 111 3.62 2.43 13.44
CA GLN A 111 3.18 3.80 13.19
C GLN A 111 3.60 4.27 11.79
N VAL A 112 4.86 4.09 11.45
CA VAL A 112 5.40 4.52 10.15
C VAL A 112 4.79 3.70 9.01
N PHE A 113 4.85 2.38 9.11
CA PHE A 113 4.34 1.49 8.06
C PHE A 113 2.81 1.46 8.04
N GLY A 114 2.15 1.73 9.17
CA GLY A 114 0.70 1.88 9.23
C GLY A 114 0.22 3.06 8.40
N LEU A 115 0.88 4.21 8.51
CA LEU A 115 0.55 5.36 7.68
C LEU A 115 0.74 5.04 6.20
N MET A 116 1.85 4.41 5.85
CA MET A 116 2.12 4.02 4.47
C MET A 116 1.05 3.07 3.93
N ARG A 117 0.66 2.10 4.72
CA ARG A 117 -0.34 1.10 4.32
C ARG A 117 -1.68 1.75 4.00
N ILE A 118 -2.17 2.61 4.88
CA ILE A 118 -3.43 3.33 4.67
C ILE A 118 -3.32 4.24 3.43
N ALA A 119 -2.21 4.97 3.32
CA ALA A 119 -2.01 5.90 2.21
C ALA A 119 -1.96 5.19 0.85
N ILE A 120 -1.24 4.08 0.78
CA ILE A 120 -0.91 3.41 -0.49
C ILE A 120 -1.98 2.39 -0.88
N THR A 121 -2.56 1.68 0.08
CA THR A 121 -3.57 0.66 -0.20
C THR A 121 -5.00 1.09 0.12
N GLY A 122 -5.19 2.11 0.94
CA GLY A 122 -6.49 2.53 1.43
C GLY A 122 -7.06 1.61 2.50
N GLN A 123 -6.28 0.66 3.00
CA GLN A 123 -6.77 -0.40 3.88
C GLN A 123 -5.84 -0.61 5.08
N ARG A 124 -6.43 -0.98 6.22
CA ARG A 124 -5.67 -1.39 7.39
C ARG A 124 -5.07 -2.78 7.21
N VAL A 125 -5.82 -3.66 6.57
CA VAL A 125 -5.40 -5.04 6.28
C VAL A 125 -5.14 -5.14 4.78
N SER A 126 -3.93 -5.53 4.44
CA SER A 126 -3.49 -5.62 3.06
C SER A 126 -2.47 -6.75 2.92
N PRO A 127 -2.12 -7.13 1.70
CA PRO A 127 -0.93 -7.96 1.48
C PRO A 127 0.32 -7.24 2.00
N PRO A 128 1.49 -7.91 2.07
CA PRO A 128 2.72 -7.30 2.58
C PRO A 128 3.00 -5.95 1.92
N LEU A 129 3.37 -4.96 2.74
CA LEU A 129 3.47 -3.57 2.28
C LEU A 129 4.50 -3.37 1.16
N PHE A 130 5.75 -3.76 1.40
CA PHE A 130 6.82 -3.48 0.43
C PHE A 130 6.66 -4.27 -0.86
N GLU A 131 6.22 -5.51 -0.77
CA GLU A 131 5.90 -6.33 -1.93
C GLU A 131 4.75 -5.71 -2.75
N SER A 132 3.75 -5.18 -2.05
CA SER A 132 2.64 -4.47 -2.71
C SER A 132 3.13 -3.21 -3.41
N MET A 133 4.01 -2.45 -2.77
CA MET A 133 4.57 -1.23 -3.34
C MET A 133 5.37 -1.52 -4.61
N GLU A 134 6.14 -2.60 -4.62
CA GLU A 134 6.91 -3.01 -5.79
C GLU A 134 5.98 -3.28 -6.97
N ILE A 135 4.87 -3.96 -6.75
CA ILE A 135 3.89 -4.29 -7.79
C ILE A 135 3.17 -3.03 -8.28
N ILE A 136 2.76 -2.16 -7.36
CA ILE A 136 2.08 -0.90 -7.69
C ILE A 136 3.01 0.00 -8.52
N GLY A 137 4.28 0.05 -8.16
CA GLY A 137 5.27 0.85 -8.86
C GLY A 137 5.45 2.25 -8.29
N LYS A 138 6.61 2.83 -8.58
CA LYS A 138 7.05 4.09 -7.98
C LYS A 138 6.09 5.24 -8.22
N GLU A 139 5.62 5.40 -9.44
CA GLU A 139 4.76 6.54 -9.80
C GLU A 139 3.48 6.57 -8.98
N LYS A 140 2.75 5.46 -8.94
CA LYS A 140 1.49 5.39 -8.19
C LYS A 140 1.70 5.44 -6.68
N VAL A 141 2.77 4.82 -6.19
CA VAL A 141 3.11 4.86 -4.77
C VAL A 141 3.32 6.31 -4.32
N ILE A 142 4.09 7.07 -5.09
CA ILE A 142 4.36 8.48 -4.79
C ILE A 142 3.08 9.31 -4.87
N GLU A 143 2.27 9.12 -5.91
CA GLU A 143 1.00 9.85 -6.05
C GLU A 143 0.09 9.61 -4.85
N ARG A 144 -0.04 8.35 -4.42
CA ARG A 144 -0.90 7.99 -3.30
C ARG A 144 -0.37 8.54 -1.98
N MET A 145 0.94 8.50 -1.78
CA MET A 145 1.55 9.07 -0.58
C MET A 145 1.39 10.59 -0.55
N GLN A 146 1.58 11.24 -1.69
CA GLN A 146 1.41 12.69 -1.81
C GLN A 146 -0.03 13.10 -1.51
N ARG A 147 -1.00 12.35 -2.01
CA ARG A 147 -2.41 12.61 -1.72
C ARG A 147 -2.70 12.48 -0.23
N ALA A 148 -2.14 11.49 0.43
CA ALA A 148 -2.31 11.28 1.86
C ALA A 148 -1.75 12.45 2.67
N VAL A 149 -0.58 12.96 2.29
CA VAL A 149 0.02 14.13 2.93
C VAL A 149 -0.90 15.35 2.78
N GLU A 150 -1.43 15.58 1.58
CA GLU A 150 -2.37 16.69 1.35
C GLU A 150 -3.62 16.57 2.22
N LEU A 151 -4.17 15.37 2.35
CA LEU A 151 -5.33 15.11 3.20
C LEU A 151 -5.02 15.42 4.67
N LEU A 152 -3.85 14.99 5.14
CA LEU A 152 -3.43 15.29 6.52
C LEU A 152 -3.22 16.78 6.74
N GLU A 153 -2.63 17.46 5.76
CA GLU A 153 -2.42 18.90 5.85
C GLU A 153 -3.75 19.66 5.90
N SER A 154 -4.80 19.13 5.26
CA SER A 154 -6.11 19.75 5.30
C SER A 154 -6.75 19.74 6.69
N LEU A 155 -6.24 18.91 7.60
CA LEU A 155 -6.70 18.85 8.99
C LEU A 155 -5.95 19.81 9.93
N GLU A 156 -4.91 20.44 9.44
CA GLU A 156 -4.10 21.38 10.24
C GLU A 156 -4.80 22.73 10.49
#